data_e13af7f91d12ef9055d3cb135439fe83
#
_entry.id   e13af7f91d12ef9055d3cb135439fe83
#
_cell.length_a   1.000
_cell.length_b   1.000
_cell.length_c   1.000
_cell.angle_alpha   90.00
_cell.angle_beta   90.00
_cell.angle_gamma   90.00
#
_symmetry.space_group_name_H-M   'P 1'
#
loop_
_entity.id
_entity.type
_entity.pdbx_description
1 polymer ?
#
loop_
_entity_poly.entity_id
_entity_poly.type
_entity_poly.pdbx_seq_one_letter_code
_entity_poly.pdbx_strand_id
1 'polypeptide(L)'
;PVRFSPRRLNYSDPYEIVQSHANFISSLDDSISSKVIIRPAPNHREFSYVKDFESSFYVSKKGSFSDDLEKSKLFVCTHNATTMLEALFANFPTIIMLPKYQYYTQHYLREDAVPMIQEMKDAGIYFDCPFAARDQVHLIWSDVDSWWNRNEIQDVVNKFCELYCSKSGDYLGDLARAIDGK
;
A
#
# COMPACT_ATOMS: atom_id res chain seq x y z
N PRO A 1 -12.42 26.65 7.05
CA PRO A 1 -11.67 25.81 6.15
C PRO A 1 -10.43 25.32 6.90
N VAL A 2 -10.47 24.04 7.34
CA VAL A 2 -9.30 23.41 7.95
C VAL A 2 -8.35 23.08 6.82
N ARG A 3 -7.35 23.94 6.61
CA ARG A 3 -6.20 23.59 5.80
C ARG A 3 -5.40 22.54 6.57
N PHE A 4 -5.47 21.31 6.17
CA PHE A 4 -4.43 20.34 6.47
C PHE A 4 -3.18 20.78 5.72
N SER A 5 -2.42 21.68 6.32
CA SER A 5 -1.02 21.82 6.01
C SER A 5 -0.34 20.61 6.67
N PRO A 6 0.39 19.77 5.95
CA PRO A 6 1.28 18.83 6.60
C PRO A 6 2.33 19.70 7.30
N ARG A 7 2.08 20.04 8.58
CA ARG A 7 3.18 20.52 9.43
C ARG A 7 4.29 19.51 9.24
N ARG A 8 5.51 19.99 9.10
CA ARG A 8 6.73 19.20 9.07
C ARG A 8 6.65 18.16 10.16
N LEU A 9 6.11 17.05 9.75
CA LEU A 9 6.14 15.86 10.53
C LEU A 9 7.62 15.50 10.54
N ASN A 10 8.18 15.17 11.70
CA ASN A 10 9.53 14.64 11.78
C ASN A 10 9.52 13.35 10.97
N TYR A 11 9.87 13.43 9.69
CA TYR A 11 10.01 12.27 8.85
C TYR A 11 11.05 11.36 9.51
N SER A 12 10.70 10.12 9.74
CA SER A 12 11.69 9.05 9.71
C SER A 12 12.59 9.38 8.54
N ASP A 13 13.89 9.28 8.74
CA ASP A 13 14.87 9.65 7.73
C ASP A 13 14.42 9.09 6.37
N PRO A 14 14.24 9.90 5.31
CA PRO A 14 13.87 9.40 3.99
C PRO A 14 14.76 8.24 3.54
N TYR A 15 16.00 8.21 4.04
CA TYR A 15 16.93 7.13 3.84
C TYR A 15 16.44 5.80 4.41
N GLU A 16 15.89 5.77 5.62
CA GLU A 16 15.35 4.54 6.24
C GLU A 16 14.18 3.96 5.44
N ILE A 17 13.33 4.82 4.87
CA ILE A 17 12.22 4.40 4.02
C ILE A 17 12.74 3.73 2.75
N VAL A 18 13.68 4.40 2.06
CA VAL A 18 14.29 3.88 0.83
C VAL A 18 15.05 2.59 1.13
N GLN A 19 15.78 2.54 2.24
CA GLN A 19 16.50 1.33 2.66
C GLN A 19 15.55 0.15 2.95
N SER A 20 14.38 0.43 3.52
CA SER A 20 13.35 -0.60 3.73
C SER A 20 12.83 -1.17 2.42
N HIS A 21 12.56 -0.31 1.44
CA HIS A 21 12.14 -0.74 0.10
C HIS A 21 13.25 -1.55 -0.59
N ALA A 22 14.49 -1.07 -0.50
CA ALA A 22 15.65 -1.77 -1.05
C ALA A 22 15.84 -3.14 -0.39
N ASN A 23 15.74 -3.23 0.94
CA ASN A 23 15.84 -4.48 1.70
C ASN A 23 14.74 -5.47 1.29
N PHE A 24 13.50 -5.00 1.11
CA PHE A 24 12.41 -5.85 0.61
C PHE A 24 12.75 -6.42 -0.77
N ILE A 25 13.05 -5.56 -1.74
CA ILE A 25 13.24 -5.97 -3.14
C ILE A 25 14.48 -6.85 -3.28
N SER A 26 15.61 -6.48 -2.65
CA SER A 26 16.86 -7.25 -2.74
C SER A 26 16.83 -8.61 -2.03
N SER A 27 15.84 -8.81 -1.17
CA SER A 27 15.63 -10.09 -0.48
C SER A 27 14.65 -11.03 -1.20
N LEU A 28 14.04 -10.59 -2.29
CA LEU A 28 13.23 -11.44 -3.16
C LEU A 28 14.11 -12.37 -3.99
N ASP A 29 13.63 -13.57 -4.25
CA ASP A 29 14.30 -14.49 -5.18
C ASP A 29 14.38 -13.90 -6.59
N ASP A 30 15.40 -14.26 -7.37
CA ASP A 30 15.63 -13.77 -8.73
C ASP A 30 14.42 -13.97 -9.64
N SER A 31 13.70 -15.08 -9.47
CA SER A 31 12.48 -15.39 -10.23
C SER A 31 11.32 -14.43 -9.98
N ILE A 32 11.34 -13.71 -8.85
CA ILE A 32 10.36 -12.71 -8.46
C ILE A 32 10.91 -11.31 -8.72
N SER A 33 12.13 -11.02 -8.25
CA SER A 33 12.76 -9.70 -8.34
C SER A 33 12.90 -9.23 -9.80
N SER A 34 13.20 -10.13 -10.73
CA SER A 34 13.26 -9.83 -12.17
C SER A 34 11.91 -9.37 -12.79
N LYS A 35 10.80 -9.55 -12.08
CA LYS A 35 9.44 -9.17 -12.52
C LYS A 35 8.90 -7.95 -11.77
N VAL A 36 9.72 -7.34 -10.91
CA VAL A 36 9.30 -6.17 -10.13
C VAL A 36 9.15 -4.95 -11.04
N ILE A 37 8.00 -4.29 -10.93
CA ILE A 37 7.74 -2.97 -11.52
C ILE A 37 7.70 -1.97 -10.38
N ILE A 38 8.58 -0.98 -10.40
CA ILE A 38 8.59 0.10 -9.41
C ILE A 38 7.81 1.29 -9.98
N ARG A 39 6.81 1.74 -9.22
CA ARG A 39 6.06 2.96 -9.55
C ARG A 39 6.28 4.02 -8.49
N PRO A 40 7.16 5.00 -8.73
CA PRO A 40 7.35 6.12 -7.82
C PRO A 40 6.15 7.06 -7.87
N ALA A 41 5.88 7.76 -6.75
CA ALA A 41 4.93 8.85 -6.75
C ALA A 41 5.34 9.92 -7.79
N PRO A 42 4.38 10.60 -8.45
CA PRO A 42 4.68 11.53 -9.53
C PRO A 42 5.70 12.60 -9.19
N ASN A 43 5.67 13.12 -7.96
CA ASN A 43 6.60 14.13 -7.45
C ASN A 43 7.96 13.56 -7.00
N HIS A 44 8.13 12.24 -7.01
CA HIS A 44 9.37 11.56 -6.59
C HIS A 44 10.17 11.00 -7.77
N ARG A 45 9.67 11.12 -9.00
CA ARG A 45 10.26 10.49 -10.19
C ARG A 45 11.69 10.94 -10.51
N GLU A 46 12.07 12.13 -10.05
CA GLU A 46 13.39 12.73 -10.31
C GLU A 46 14.36 12.56 -9.13
N PHE A 47 13.95 11.94 -8.03
CA PHE A 47 14.82 11.76 -6.88
C PHE A 47 15.92 10.74 -7.17
N SER A 48 17.11 10.97 -6.57
CA SER A 48 18.30 10.15 -6.78
C SER A 48 18.06 8.66 -6.53
N TYR A 49 17.32 8.32 -5.46
CA TYR A 49 17.04 6.92 -5.13
C TYR A 49 16.21 6.18 -6.21
N VAL A 50 15.37 6.90 -6.96
CA VAL A 50 14.65 6.31 -8.10
C VAL A 50 15.61 5.90 -9.20
N LYS A 51 16.66 6.71 -9.44
CA LYS A 51 17.71 6.40 -10.42
C LYS A 51 18.52 5.17 -10.01
N ASP A 52 18.74 4.98 -8.72
CA ASP A 52 19.42 3.78 -8.21
C ASP A 52 18.62 2.53 -8.51
N PHE A 53 17.28 2.58 -8.36
CA PHE A 53 16.39 1.48 -8.75
C PHE A 53 16.33 1.26 -10.28
N GLU A 54 16.42 2.32 -11.09
CA GLU A 54 16.40 2.22 -12.56
C GLU A 54 17.56 1.41 -13.12
N SER A 55 18.67 1.32 -12.41
CA SER A 55 19.82 0.51 -12.83
C SER A 55 19.54 -1.00 -12.75
N SER A 56 18.58 -1.43 -11.95
CA SER A 56 18.34 -2.84 -11.64
C SER A 56 16.91 -3.30 -11.91
N PHE A 57 15.93 -2.38 -11.98
CA PHE A 57 14.51 -2.70 -12.09
C PHE A 57 13.81 -1.85 -13.13
N TYR A 58 12.69 -2.36 -13.64
CA TYR A 58 11.82 -1.55 -14.48
C TYR A 58 11.07 -0.51 -13.64
N VAL A 59 11.29 0.76 -13.93
CA VAL A 59 10.60 1.88 -13.27
C VAL A 59 9.51 2.41 -14.20
N SER A 60 8.25 2.30 -13.78
CA SER A 60 7.10 2.82 -14.52
C SER A 60 7.02 4.34 -14.38
N LYS A 61 7.32 5.06 -15.46
CA LYS A 61 7.29 6.54 -15.51
C LYS A 61 6.09 7.10 -16.25
N LYS A 62 5.39 6.27 -17.03
CA LYS A 62 4.29 6.64 -17.90
C LYS A 62 3.09 5.73 -17.66
N GLY A 63 1.91 6.18 -18.09
CA GLY A 63 0.68 5.43 -17.91
C GLY A 63 0.00 5.68 -16.56
N SER A 64 -1.18 5.13 -16.41
CA SER A 64 -1.97 5.18 -15.17
C SER A 64 -1.54 4.11 -14.17
N PHE A 65 -2.03 4.20 -12.95
CA PHE A 65 -1.83 3.14 -11.95
C PHE A 65 -2.56 1.86 -12.36
N SER A 66 -3.75 1.97 -12.95
CA SER A 66 -4.50 0.82 -13.47
C SER A 66 -3.77 0.09 -14.58
N ASP A 67 -3.07 0.80 -15.48
CA ASP A 67 -2.26 0.15 -16.54
C ASP A 67 -1.13 -0.74 -15.97
N ASP A 68 -0.60 -0.36 -14.81
CA ASP A 68 0.43 -1.16 -14.14
C ASP A 68 -0.18 -2.33 -13.36
N LEU A 69 -1.36 -2.16 -12.75
CA LEU A 69 -2.09 -3.26 -12.11
C LEU A 69 -2.48 -4.34 -13.12
N GLU A 70 -3.00 -3.99 -14.30
CA GLU A 70 -3.36 -4.94 -15.36
C GLU A 70 -2.20 -5.84 -15.80
N LYS A 71 -0.96 -5.38 -15.66
CA LYS A 71 0.26 -6.13 -16.00
C LYS A 71 0.83 -6.92 -14.82
N SER A 72 0.22 -6.79 -13.65
CA SER A 72 0.73 -7.33 -12.39
C SER A 72 -0.24 -8.36 -11.83
N LYS A 73 0.26 -9.31 -11.07
CA LYS A 73 -0.59 -10.25 -10.32
C LYS A 73 -0.66 -9.94 -8.82
N LEU A 74 0.22 -9.05 -8.34
CA LEU A 74 0.30 -8.63 -6.94
C LEU A 74 0.76 -7.18 -6.88
N PHE A 75 0.11 -6.39 -6.05
CA PHE A 75 0.53 -5.04 -5.70
C PHE A 75 1.14 -5.03 -4.29
N VAL A 76 2.33 -4.47 -4.15
CA VAL A 76 2.93 -4.19 -2.83
C VAL A 76 2.88 -2.70 -2.59
N CYS A 77 1.96 -2.29 -1.73
CA CYS A 77 1.77 -0.90 -1.35
C CYS A 77 2.73 -0.51 -0.24
N THR A 78 3.58 0.48 -0.50
CA THR A 78 4.57 0.99 0.47
C THR A 78 4.25 2.37 1.00
N HIS A 79 3.05 2.87 0.72
CA HIS A 79 2.56 4.17 1.14
C HIS A 79 1.12 4.08 1.62
N ASN A 80 0.77 4.82 2.65
CA ASN A 80 -0.63 5.08 3.01
C ASN A 80 -1.19 6.18 2.08
N ALA A 81 -1.62 5.81 0.88
CA ALA A 81 -2.08 6.72 -0.17
C ALA A 81 -3.32 6.17 -0.88
N THR A 82 -3.92 7.00 -1.74
CA THR A 82 -5.14 6.64 -2.50
C THR A 82 -4.98 5.37 -3.34
N THR A 83 -3.79 5.10 -3.87
CA THR A 83 -3.51 3.87 -4.63
C THR A 83 -3.74 2.59 -3.83
N MET A 84 -3.54 2.62 -2.50
CA MET A 84 -3.90 1.51 -1.62
C MET A 84 -5.42 1.29 -1.61
N LEU A 85 -6.18 2.38 -1.44
CA LEU A 85 -7.64 2.32 -1.45
C LEU A 85 -8.18 1.89 -2.82
N GLU A 86 -7.61 2.41 -3.89
CA GLU A 86 -7.97 2.05 -5.27
C GLU A 86 -7.76 0.55 -5.55
N ALA A 87 -6.62 0.00 -5.14
CA ALA A 87 -6.31 -1.42 -5.33
C ALA A 87 -7.24 -2.33 -4.52
N LEU A 88 -7.45 -2.03 -3.23
CA LEU A 88 -8.35 -2.80 -2.36
C LEU A 88 -9.80 -2.69 -2.84
N PHE A 89 -10.25 -1.50 -3.24
CA PHE A 89 -11.60 -1.29 -3.77
C PHE A 89 -11.83 -2.04 -5.09
N ALA A 90 -10.81 -2.11 -5.95
CA ALA A 90 -10.82 -2.92 -7.17
C ALA A 90 -10.70 -4.43 -6.89
N ASN A 91 -10.62 -4.84 -5.64
CA ASN A 91 -10.37 -6.21 -5.20
C ASN A 91 -9.11 -6.81 -5.84
N PHE A 92 -8.06 -6.00 -6.01
CA PHE A 92 -6.78 -6.45 -6.57
C PHE A 92 -5.88 -7.03 -5.47
N PRO A 93 -5.22 -8.19 -5.71
CA PRO A 93 -4.31 -8.80 -4.74
C PRO A 93 -3.25 -7.81 -4.25
N THR A 94 -3.31 -7.49 -2.95
CA THR A 94 -2.53 -6.40 -2.36
C THR A 94 -1.88 -6.81 -1.05
N ILE A 95 -0.58 -6.55 -0.94
CA ILE A 95 0.18 -6.56 0.32
C ILE A 95 0.48 -5.11 0.69
N ILE A 96 0.25 -4.74 1.94
CA ILE A 96 0.60 -3.43 2.49
C ILE A 96 1.85 -3.59 3.34
N MET A 97 2.94 -2.93 2.95
CA MET A 97 4.20 -2.94 3.67
C MET A 97 4.53 -1.54 4.16
N LEU A 98 4.18 -1.26 5.41
CA LEU A 98 4.45 0.01 6.08
C LEU A 98 5.29 -0.24 7.33
N PRO A 99 6.63 -0.15 7.23
CA PRO A 99 7.54 -0.41 8.35
C PRO A 99 7.27 0.48 9.57
N LYS A 100 7.58 -0.03 10.76
CA LYS A 100 7.27 0.63 12.06
C LYS A 100 7.86 2.03 12.21
N TYR A 101 9.00 2.29 11.60
CA TYR A 101 9.65 3.59 11.59
C TYR A 101 9.07 4.53 10.52
N GLN A 102 8.28 3.99 9.59
CA GLN A 102 7.45 4.86 8.79
C GLN A 102 6.37 5.40 9.72
N TYR A 103 6.45 6.64 9.95
CA TYR A 103 5.65 7.63 10.58
C TYR A 103 4.19 7.31 10.92
N TYR A 104 3.57 6.40 10.18
CA TYR A 104 2.14 6.11 10.26
C TYR A 104 1.75 5.02 11.26
N THR A 105 2.72 4.32 11.85
CA THR A 105 2.39 3.05 12.48
C THR A 105 2.14 3.10 13.97
N GLN A 106 2.58 4.14 14.71
CA GLN A 106 2.38 4.15 16.16
C GLN A 106 1.77 5.45 16.74
N HIS A 107 1.95 6.60 16.06
CA HIS A 107 1.54 7.87 16.64
C HIS A 107 0.42 8.60 15.90
N TYR A 108 -0.02 8.07 14.75
CA TYR A 108 -0.96 8.76 13.86
C TYR A 108 -2.09 7.90 13.32
N LEU A 109 -2.11 6.61 13.65
CA LEU A 109 -3.31 5.83 13.45
C LEU A 109 -4.34 6.31 14.47
N ARG A 110 -5.50 6.64 14.00
CA ARG A 110 -6.65 6.88 14.89
C ARG A 110 -6.90 5.59 15.67
N GLU A 111 -7.28 5.73 16.93
CA GLU A 111 -7.54 4.58 17.81
C GLU A 111 -8.59 3.63 17.22
N ASP A 112 -9.56 4.17 16.49
CA ASP A 112 -10.62 3.41 15.82
C ASP A 112 -10.12 2.63 14.58
N ALA A 113 -8.96 2.96 14.02
CA ALA A 113 -8.36 2.22 12.91
C ALA A 113 -7.47 1.05 13.35
N VAL A 114 -7.02 1.04 14.61
CA VAL A 114 -6.09 0.02 15.14
C VAL A 114 -6.64 -1.40 15.01
N PRO A 115 -7.92 -1.69 15.36
CA PRO A 115 -8.49 -3.03 15.23
C PRO A 115 -8.46 -3.52 13.78
N MET A 116 -8.81 -2.66 12.83
CA MET A 116 -8.83 -3.02 11.40
C MET A 116 -7.42 -3.33 10.87
N ILE A 117 -6.42 -2.56 11.27
CA ILE A 117 -5.03 -2.84 10.91
C ILE A 117 -4.55 -4.16 11.52
N GLN A 118 -5.00 -4.50 12.73
CA GLN A 118 -4.67 -5.79 13.34
C GLN A 118 -5.30 -6.95 12.57
N GLU A 119 -6.58 -6.84 12.19
CA GLU A 119 -7.25 -7.84 11.34
C GLU A 119 -6.51 -8.02 10.00
N MET A 120 -6.06 -6.94 9.38
CA MET A 120 -5.25 -7.02 8.14
C MET A 120 -3.89 -7.68 8.36
N LYS A 121 -3.27 -7.51 9.53
CA LYS A 121 -2.02 -8.22 9.88
C LYS A 121 -2.27 -9.70 10.07
N ASP A 122 -3.31 -10.06 10.81
CA ASP A 122 -3.67 -11.45 11.08
C ASP A 122 -4.06 -12.20 9.79
N ALA A 123 -4.66 -11.50 8.83
CA ALA A 123 -4.98 -12.01 7.51
C ALA A 123 -3.77 -12.09 6.55
N GLY A 124 -2.59 -11.60 6.95
CA GLY A 124 -1.40 -11.60 6.09
C GLY A 124 -1.46 -10.60 4.93
N ILE A 125 -2.22 -9.51 5.09
CA ILE A 125 -2.32 -8.40 4.12
C ILE A 125 -1.40 -7.26 4.50
N TYR A 126 -1.21 -6.98 5.80
CA TYR A 126 -0.46 -5.84 6.31
C TYR A 126 0.81 -6.28 7.06
N PHE A 127 1.94 -5.65 6.74
CA PHE A 127 3.25 -5.94 7.35
C PHE A 127 3.95 -4.65 7.76
N ASP A 128 4.54 -4.66 8.94
CA ASP A 128 5.40 -3.59 9.46
C ASP A 128 6.91 -3.93 9.40
N CYS A 129 7.23 -5.05 8.76
CA CYS A 129 8.60 -5.51 8.54
C CYS A 129 8.78 -5.94 7.07
N PRO A 130 9.79 -5.41 6.34
CA PRO A 130 10.02 -5.75 4.95
C PRO A 130 10.32 -7.23 4.72
N PHE A 131 11.00 -7.88 5.67
CA PHE A 131 11.32 -9.31 5.55
C PHE A 131 10.08 -10.18 5.75
N ALA A 132 9.17 -9.82 6.65
CA ALA A 132 7.91 -10.54 6.81
C ALA A 132 7.01 -10.37 5.56
N ALA A 133 6.98 -9.18 4.96
CA ALA A 133 6.28 -8.96 3.68
C ALA A 133 6.89 -9.80 2.55
N ARG A 134 8.24 -9.89 2.48
CA ARG A 134 8.94 -10.76 1.54
C ARG A 134 8.55 -12.24 1.73
N ASP A 135 8.56 -12.73 2.97
CA ASP A 135 8.21 -14.12 3.26
C ASP A 135 6.79 -14.44 2.82
N GLN A 136 5.85 -13.51 3.02
CA GLN A 136 4.50 -13.64 2.51
C GLN A 136 4.47 -13.68 0.98
N VAL A 137 5.21 -12.80 0.29
CA VAL A 137 5.30 -12.82 -1.17
C VAL A 137 5.81 -14.17 -1.66
N HIS A 138 6.87 -14.72 -1.07
CA HIS A 138 7.40 -16.03 -1.43
C HIS A 138 6.36 -17.14 -1.23
N LEU A 139 5.64 -17.11 -0.10
CA LEU A 139 4.62 -18.10 0.23
C LEU A 139 3.49 -18.14 -0.80
N ILE A 140 3.02 -16.97 -1.26
CA ILE A 140 1.86 -16.87 -2.16
C ILE A 140 2.23 -16.79 -3.65
N TRP A 141 3.50 -16.64 -4.00
CA TRP A 141 3.92 -16.31 -5.36
C TRP A 141 3.51 -17.32 -6.40
N SER A 142 3.45 -18.60 -6.04
CA SER A 142 3.01 -19.66 -6.95
C SER A 142 1.54 -19.54 -7.33
N ASP A 143 0.69 -19.09 -6.40
CA ASP A 143 -0.76 -18.99 -6.58
C ASP A 143 -1.35 -17.83 -5.75
N VAL A 144 -1.13 -16.61 -6.26
CA VAL A 144 -1.61 -15.37 -5.62
C VAL A 144 -3.14 -15.32 -5.60
N ASP A 145 -3.78 -15.82 -6.66
CA ASP A 145 -5.24 -15.78 -6.78
C ASP A 145 -5.91 -16.68 -5.74
N SER A 146 -5.41 -17.90 -5.53
CA SER A 146 -5.93 -18.77 -4.48
C SER A 146 -5.75 -18.19 -3.08
N TRP A 147 -4.65 -17.50 -2.82
CA TRP A 147 -4.47 -16.80 -1.55
C TRP A 147 -5.49 -15.67 -1.39
N TRP A 148 -5.59 -14.82 -2.42
CA TRP A 148 -6.44 -13.62 -2.36
C TRP A 148 -7.92 -13.93 -2.23
N ASN A 149 -8.38 -15.00 -2.88
CA ASN A 149 -9.78 -15.42 -2.87
C ASN A 149 -10.18 -16.27 -1.65
N ARG A 150 -9.33 -16.43 -0.64
CA ARG A 150 -9.74 -17.06 0.62
C ARG A 150 -10.79 -16.22 1.33
N ASN A 151 -11.77 -16.88 1.93
CA ASN A 151 -12.85 -16.19 2.61
C ASN A 151 -12.35 -15.23 3.69
N GLU A 152 -11.38 -15.66 4.50
CA GLU A 152 -10.79 -14.84 5.56
C GLU A 152 -10.10 -13.57 5.04
N ILE A 153 -9.50 -13.62 3.84
CA ILE A 153 -8.89 -12.45 3.19
C ILE A 153 -9.99 -11.53 2.68
N GLN A 154 -10.98 -12.08 1.96
CA GLN A 154 -12.06 -11.32 1.36
C GLN A 154 -12.94 -10.64 2.41
N ASP A 155 -13.20 -11.29 3.53
CA ASP A 155 -13.97 -10.73 4.64
C ASP A 155 -13.26 -9.47 5.21
N VAL A 156 -11.95 -9.54 5.41
CA VAL A 156 -11.14 -8.42 5.89
C VAL A 156 -11.08 -7.29 4.87
N VAL A 157 -10.89 -7.60 3.58
CA VAL A 157 -10.86 -6.60 2.49
C VAL A 157 -12.22 -5.91 2.35
N ASN A 158 -13.31 -6.66 2.37
CA ASN A 158 -14.66 -6.10 2.29
C ASN A 158 -14.95 -5.18 3.47
N LYS A 159 -14.64 -5.61 4.70
CA LYS A 159 -14.79 -4.81 5.92
C LYS A 159 -13.96 -3.52 5.85
N PHE A 160 -12.71 -3.60 5.37
CA PHE A 160 -11.87 -2.42 5.16
C PHE A 160 -12.51 -1.45 4.15
N CYS A 161 -12.99 -1.97 3.01
CA CYS A 161 -13.62 -1.17 1.98
C CYS A 161 -14.94 -0.52 2.46
N GLU A 162 -15.72 -1.20 3.29
CA GLU A 162 -16.92 -0.64 3.89
C GLU A 162 -16.62 0.54 4.83
N LEU A 163 -15.52 0.47 5.56
CA LEU A 163 -15.12 1.49 6.52
C LEU A 163 -14.44 2.70 5.87
N TYR A 164 -13.63 2.47 4.82
CA TYR A 164 -12.70 3.49 4.31
C TYR A 164 -12.85 3.81 2.83
N CYS A 165 -13.56 2.99 2.04
CA CYS A 165 -13.80 3.24 0.63
C CYS A 165 -15.28 3.59 0.44
N SER A 166 -15.59 4.84 0.17
CA SER A 166 -16.97 5.23 -0.12
C SER A 166 -17.47 4.54 -1.40
N LYS A 167 -18.54 3.75 -1.27
CA LYS A 167 -19.25 3.14 -2.41
C LYS A 167 -20.41 4.02 -2.90
N SER A 168 -20.63 5.19 -2.29
CA SER A 168 -21.74 6.05 -2.58
C SER A 168 -21.52 6.79 -3.90
N GLY A 169 -22.48 6.67 -4.80
CA GLY A 169 -22.55 7.49 -6.01
C GLY A 169 -22.94 8.95 -5.72
N ASP A 170 -23.32 9.26 -4.47
CA ASP A 170 -23.72 10.60 -3.98
C ASP A 170 -22.67 11.16 -3.01
N TYR A 171 -21.45 11.29 -3.48
CA TYR A 171 -20.34 11.83 -2.69
C TYR A 171 -20.62 13.21 -2.07
N LEU A 172 -21.29 14.09 -2.83
CA LEU A 172 -21.61 15.43 -2.35
C LEU A 172 -22.71 15.40 -1.28
N GLY A 173 -23.70 14.52 -1.44
CA GLY A 173 -24.74 14.32 -0.44
C GLY A 173 -24.20 13.69 0.86
N ASP A 174 -23.26 12.74 0.76
CA ASP A 174 -22.59 12.15 1.92
C ASP A 174 -21.75 13.20 2.66
N LEU A 175 -21.02 14.03 1.91
CA LEU A 175 -20.24 15.12 2.50
C LEU A 175 -21.13 16.15 3.20
N ALA A 176 -22.25 16.54 2.57
CA ALA A 176 -23.22 17.46 3.17
C ALA A 176 -23.79 16.87 4.47
N ARG A 177 -24.21 15.60 4.48
CA ARG A 177 -24.70 14.91 5.68
C ARG A 177 -23.64 14.87 6.81
N ALA A 178 -22.40 14.61 6.45
CA ALA A 178 -21.29 14.59 7.43
C ALA A 178 -21.02 15.98 8.04
N ILE A 179 -21.18 17.07 7.25
CA ILE A 179 -21.02 18.44 7.71
C ILE A 179 -22.18 18.87 8.61
N ASP A 180 -23.41 18.48 8.25
CA ASP A 180 -24.62 18.85 8.97
C ASP A 180 -24.84 18.05 10.27
N GLY A 181 -24.00 17.06 10.55
CA GLY A 181 -24.04 16.26 11.77
C GLY A 181 -25.25 15.32 11.86
N LYS A 182 -25.79 14.93 10.71
CA LYS A 182 -26.97 14.04 10.59
C LYS A 182 -26.61 12.71 9.96
#